data_e67a04d9404a387f6cc3f707a3d9bada
#
_entry.id   e67a04d9404a387f6cc3f707a3d9bada
#
_cell.length_a   1.000
_cell.length_b   1.000
_cell.length_c   1.000
_cell.angle_alpha   90.00
_cell.angle_beta   90.00
_cell.angle_gamma   90.00
#
_symmetry.space_group_name_H-M   'P 1'
#
loop_
_entity.id
_entity.type
_entity.pdbx_description
1 polymer ?
#
loop_
_entity_poly.entity_id
_entity_poly.type
_entity_poly.pdbx_seq_one_letter_code
_entity_poly.pdbx_strand_id
1 'polypeptide(L)'
;MTTYKLLRIREGHLFPLYVEHQRELEMGIWLDARIGELADATHVKSRGSGNRLALRPGFHSTKVPFTDWIGKKGPDGRLYQRKDTVWCECEVDGDVEVVPGRTGLRRLPRDWYYFKTNSRQKDPWIISNRILIRRILSRAEVEEICKAHGLNAQPMEGEENGK
;
A
#
# COMPACT_ATOMS: atom_id res chain seq x y z
N MET A 1 10.22 4.23 11.43
CA MET A 1 10.74 3.64 10.18
C MET A 1 10.06 4.29 8.99
N THR A 2 10.84 4.71 8.01
CA THR A 2 10.29 5.27 6.77
C THR A 2 9.72 4.17 5.89
N THR A 3 8.52 4.37 5.43
CA THR A 3 7.81 3.46 4.52
C THR A 3 7.15 4.26 3.41
N TYR A 4 6.57 3.55 2.45
CA TYR A 4 5.87 4.17 1.32
C TYR A 4 4.49 3.55 1.17
N LYS A 5 3.52 4.38 0.87
CA LYS A 5 2.14 3.94 0.69
C LYS A 5 1.56 4.53 -0.59
N LEU A 6 0.96 3.66 -1.39
CA LEU A 6 0.21 4.08 -2.57
C LEU A 6 -1.21 4.46 -2.15
N LEU A 7 -1.60 5.67 -2.45
CA LEU A 7 -2.91 6.21 -2.09
C LEU A 7 -3.62 6.78 -3.31
N ARG A 8 -4.93 6.80 -3.25
CA ARG A 8 -5.74 7.50 -4.24
C ARG A 8 -5.76 8.98 -3.92
N ILE A 9 -5.64 9.81 -4.95
CA ILE A 9 -5.77 11.26 -4.82
C ILE A 9 -6.99 11.73 -5.59
N ARG A 10 -7.83 12.52 -4.92
CA ARG A 10 -9.03 13.14 -5.51
C ARG A 10 -9.11 14.56 -5.00
N GLU A 11 -9.11 15.52 -5.91
CA GLU A 11 -9.20 16.96 -5.58
C GLU A 11 -8.18 17.40 -4.52
N GLY A 12 -6.95 16.84 -4.58
CA GLY A 12 -5.89 17.14 -3.64
C GLY A 12 -5.97 16.40 -2.30
N HIS A 13 -6.97 15.56 -2.10
CA HIS A 13 -7.16 14.77 -0.88
C HIS A 13 -6.75 13.33 -1.08
N LEU A 14 -6.22 12.71 -0.04
CA LEU A 14 -5.71 11.34 -0.07
C LEU A 14 -6.69 10.35 0.54
N PHE A 15 -6.83 9.19 -0.08
CA PHE A 15 -7.72 8.12 0.35
C PHE A 15 -7.05 6.76 0.20
N PRO A 16 -7.39 5.78 1.04
CA PRO A 16 -6.95 4.41 0.83
C PRO A 16 -7.46 3.86 -0.50
N LEU A 17 -6.74 2.88 -1.06
CA LEU A 17 -7.11 2.30 -2.35
C LEU A 17 -8.35 1.39 -2.26
N TYR A 18 -8.43 0.58 -1.22
CA TYR A 18 -9.43 -0.48 -1.12
C TYR A 18 -10.26 -0.41 0.16
N VAL A 19 -9.65 -0.67 1.31
CA VAL A 19 -10.33 -0.68 2.59
C VAL A 19 -10.53 0.75 3.07
N GLU A 20 -11.74 1.06 3.54
CA GLU A 20 -12.10 2.42 3.95
C GLU A 20 -11.78 3.48 2.88
N HIS A 21 -12.02 3.17 1.61
CA HIS A 21 -11.68 4.03 0.47
C HIS A 21 -12.36 5.41 0.48
N GLN A 22 -13.31 5.62 1.36
CA GLN A 22 -13.99 6.91 1.58
C GLN A 22 -13.36 7.73 2.73
N ARG A 23 -12.43 7.12 3.48
CA ARG A 23 -11.78 7.81 4.59
C ARG A 23 -10.67 8.71 4.08
N GLU A 24 -10.81 10.01 4.24
CA GLU A 24 -9.73 10.94 3.96
C GLU A 24 -8.57 10.75 4.95
N LEU A 25 -7.36 10.67 4.41
CA LEU A 25 -6.13 10.54 5.20
C LEU A 25 -5.38 11.86 5.17
N GLU A 26 -5.38 12.56 6.29
CA GLU A 26 -4.71 13.85 6.43
C GLU A 26 -3.19 13.67 6.58
N MET A 27 -2.42 14.49 5.86
CA MET A 27 -0.96 14.53 5.99
C MET A 27 -0.52 15.27 7.25
N GLY A 28 0.65 14.89 7.76
CA GLY A 28 1.30 15.59 8.85
C GLY A 28 0.80 15.25 10.25
N ILE A 29 -0.13 14.32 10.36
CA ILE A 29 -0.63 13.83 11.64
C ILE A 29 -0.53 12.31 11.72
N TRP A 30 -0.39 11.78 12.91
CA TRP A 30 -0.45 10.35 13.14
C TRP A 30 -1.89 9.86 13.00
N LEU A 31 -2.06 8.89 12.11
CA LEU A 31 -3.36 8.28 11.84
C LEU A 31 -3.41 6.90 12.49
N ASP A 32 -4.49 6.61 13.17
CA ASP A 32 -4.73 5.29 13.74
C ASP A 32 -5.47 4.41 12.75
N ALA A 33 -5.04 3.17 12.64
CA ALA A 33 -5.75 2.18 11.87
C ALA A 33 -7.07 1.86 12.57
N ARG A 34 -8.05 1.45 11.80
CA ARG A 34 -9.37 1.06 12.31
C ARG A 34 -9.63 -0.38 11.94
N ILE A 35 -10.21 -1.10 12.88
CA ILE A 35 -10.89 -2.35 12.55
C ILE A 35 -12.23 -1.93 11.98
N GLY A 36 -12.27 -1.65 10.69
CA GLY A 36 -13.52 -1.40 10.01
C GLY A 36 -14.37 -2.67 9.98
N GLU A 37 -15.61 -2.54 9.61
CA GLU A 37 -16.36 -3.69 9.13
C GLU A 37 -15.48 -4.38 8.12
N LEU A 38 -15.38 -5.68 8.20
CA LEU A 38 -14.68 -6.48 7.20
C LEU A 38 -15.03 -5.87 5.86
N ALA A 39 -14.04 -5.25 5.24
CA ALA A 39 -14.26 -4.54 4.02
C ALA A 39 -15.14 -5.39 3.16
N ASP A 40 -16.24 -4.83 2.77
CA ASP A 40 -17.20 -5.53 1.96
C ASP A 40 -16.41 -6.28 0.89
N ALA A 41 -16.47 -7.59 0.93
CA ALA A 41 -15.71 -8.48 0.07
C ALA A 41 -15.83 -8.14 -1.41
N THR A 42 -16.80 -7.33 -1.76
CA THR A 42 -17.02 -6.82 -3.10
C THR A 42 -15.90 -5.87 -3.58
N HIS A 43 -15.17 -5.24 -2.67
CA HIS A 43 -14.13 -4.27 -3.04
C HIS A 43 -12.72 -4.86 -3.07
N VAL A 44 -12.52 -6.04 -2.52
CA VAL A 44 -11.20 -6.68 -2.46
C VAL A 44 -11.27 -8.02 -3.17
N LYS A 45 -11.41 -7.99 -4.48
CA LYS A 45 -11.28 -9.18 -5.30
C LYS A 45 -9.80 -9.45 -5.54
N SER A 46 -9.16 -10.16 -4.65
CA SER A 46 -7.88 -10.78 -4.98
C SER A 46 -8.14 -12.19 -5.52
N ARG A 47 -7.59 -12.48 -6.69
CA ARG A 47 -7.66 -13.82 -7.25
C ARG A 47 -7.13 -14.83 -6.23
N GLY A 48 -7.97 -15.78 -5.88
CA GLY A 48 -7.57 -17.00 -5.15
C GLY A 48 -7.41 -16.90 -3.65
N SER A 49 -7.54 -15.74 -3.04
CA SER A 49 -7.36 -15.62 -1.60
C SER A 49 -8.55 -15.01 -0.84
N GLY A 50 -9.66 -14.77 -1.54
CA GLY A 50 -10.85 -14.20 -0.92
C GLY A 50 -10.56 -12.87 -0.20
N ASN A 51 -11.03 -12.75 1.01
CA ASN A 51 -10.99 -11.51 1.80
C ASN A 51 -9.72 -11.33 2.63
N ARG A 52 -8.58 -11.89 2.22
CA ARG A 52 -7.37 -11.86 3.04
C ARG A 52 -6.89 -10.46 3.41
N LEU A 53 -7.09 -9.46 2.56
CA LEU A 53 -6.74 -8.08 2.90
C LEU A 53 -7.63 -7.53 4.00
N ALA A 54 -8.91 -7.90 4.00
CA ALA A 54 -9.85 -7.50 5.04
C ALA A 54 -9.57 -8.20 6.39
N LEU A 55 -8.89 -9.34 6.37
CA LEU A 55 -8.52 -10.09 7.57
C LEU A 55 -7.26 -9.56 8.26
N ARG A 56 -6.65 -8.53 7.71
CA ARG A 56 -5.41 -7.95 8.24
C ARG A 56 -5.60 -6.47 8.49
N PRO A 57 -6.25 -6.13 9.58
CA PRO A 57 -6.44 -4.73 9.94
C PRO A 57 -5.09 -4.06 10.16
N GLY A 58 -4.96 -2.87 9.67
CA GLY A 58 -3.77 -2.06 9.73
C GLY A 58 -3.49 -1.33 8.43
N PHE A 59 -2.60 -0.38 8.48
CA PHE A 59 -2.13 0.30 7.28
C PHE A 59 -1.09 -0.56 6.56
N HIS A 60 -1.29 -0.77 5.27
CA HIS A 60 -0.33 -1.47 4.42
C HIS A 60 0.59 -0.45 3.75
N SER A 61 1.87 -0.63 3.94
CA SER A 61 2.92 0.18 3.30
C SER A 61 4.06 -0.72 2.81
N THR A 62 5.03 -0.15 2.13
CA THR A 62 6.15 -0.89 1.54
C THR A 62 7.47 -0.23 1.90
N LYS A 63 8.58 -0.96 1.75
CA LYS A 63 9.93 -0.42 1.96
C LYS A 63 10.38 0.51 0.85
N VAL A 64 9.83 0.34 -0.34
CA VAL A 64 10.13 1.14 -1.53
C VAL A 64 8.83 1.50 -2.21
N PRO A 65 8.76 2.61 -2.94
CA PRO A 65 7.52 3.01 -3.64
C PRO A 65 7.31 2.17 -4.90
N PHE A 66 7.11 0.90 -4.69
CA PHE A 66 6.95 -0.10 -5.76
C PHE A 66 6.06 -1.25 -5.28
N THR A 67 5.24 -1.76 -6.18
CA THR A 67 4.45 -2.96 -5.94
C THR A 67 4.17 -3.70 -7.25
N ASP A 68 4.30 -5.03 -7.21
CA ASP A 68 3.97 -5.91 -8.34
C ASP A 68 2.49 -6.30 -8.38
N TRP A 69 1.73 -5.92 -7.37
CA TRP A 69 0.40 -6.49 -7.14
C TRP A 69 -0.74 -5.50 -7.35
N ILE A 70 -0.45 -4.23 -7.44
CA ILE A 70 -1.45 -3.18 -7.54
C ILE A 70 -1.23 -2.40 -8.82
N GLY A 71 -2.30 -2.17 -9.56
CA GLY A 71 -2.26 -1.40 -10.78
C GLY A 71 -3.28 -1.85 -11.81
N LYS A 72 -3.24 -1.21 -12.95
CA LYS A 72 -4.06 -1.56 -14.11
C LYS A 72 -3.22 -2.37 -15.07
N LYS A 73 -3.71 -3.53 -15.46
CA LYS A 73 -3.03 -4.37 -16.45
C LYS A 73 -3.12 -3.74 -17.83
N GLY A 74 -1.97 -3.48 -18.43
CA GLY A 74 -1.87 -2.97 -19.79
C GLY A 74 -1.94 -4.07 -20.86
N PRO A 75 -1.97 -3.69 -22.16
CA PRO A 75 -2.01 -4.64 -23.27
C PRO A 75 -0.79 -5.56 -23.32
N ASP A 76 0.35 -5.10 -22.81
CA ASP A 76 1.61 -5.84 -22.73
C ASP A 76 1.66 -6.82 -21.54
N GLY A 77 0.59 -6.90 -20.74
CA GLY A 77 0.52 -7.71 -19.55
C GLY A 77 1.17 -7.14 -18.30
N ARG A 78 1.82 -5.98 -18.41
CA ARG A 78 2.43 -5.28 -17.28
C ARG A 78 1.38 -4.56 -16.45
N LEU A 79 1.67 -4.36 -15.18
CA LEU A 79 0.85 -3.52 -14.30
C LEU A 79 1.35 -2.07 -14.34
N TYR A 80 0.43 -1.17 -14.58
CA TYR A 80 0.66 0.27 -14.63
C TYR A 80 0.04 0.95 -13.42
N GLN A 81 0.76 1.89 -12.84
CA GLN A 81 0.22 2.70 -11.75
C GLN A 81 -0.96 3.53 -12.29
N ARG A 82 -2.08 3.50 -11.58
CA ARG A 82 -3.26 4.27 -11.99
C ARG A 82 -3.01 5.76 -11.86
N LYS A 83 -3.56 6.54 -12.79
CA LYS A 83 -3.39 8.00 -12.84
C LYS A 83 -3.87 8.73 -11.60
N ASP A 84 -4.90 8.19 -10.95
CA ASP A 84 -5.49 8.76 -9.74
C ASP A 84 -4.79 8.33 -8.46
N THR A 85 -3.60 7.75 -8.57
CA THR A 85 -2.83 7.30 -7.41
C THR A 85 -1.49 8.02 -7.32
N VAL A 86 -1.01 8.16 -6.10
CA VAL A 86 0.29 8.76 -5.79
C VAL A 86 1.00 7.93 -4.71
N TRP A 87 2.31 7.89 -4.80
CA TRP A 87 3.12 7.34 -3.71
C TRP A 87 3.39 8.42 -2.68
N CYS A 88 3.23 8.07 -1.43
CA CYS A 88 3.51 8.94 -0.30
C CYS A 88 4.63 8.36 0.54
N GLU A 89 5.54 9.23 0.98
CA GLU A 89 6.51 8.89 2.02
C GLU A 89 5.83 8.96 3.37
N CYS A 90 5.99 7.91 4.14
CA CYS A 90 5.32 7.75 5.42
C CYS A 90 6.31 7.35 6.50
N GLU A 91 5.88 7.51 7.73
CA GLU A 91 6.54 6.99 8.92
C GLU A 91 5.60 6.01 9.60
N VAL A 92 6.13 4.88 10.05
CA VAL A 92 5.39 3.97 10.92
C VAL A 92 6.09 3.91 12.27
N ASP A 93 5.29 3.79 13.32
CA ASP A 93 5.76 3.81 14.69
C ASP A 93 5.96 2.40 15.22
N GLY A 94 6.87 2.27 16.20
CA GLY A 94 7.10 1.04 16.93
C GLY A 94 8.16 0.11 16.37
N ASP A 95 8.44 -0.92 17.13
CA ASP A 95 9.33 -2.01 16.77
C ASP A 95 8.57 -3.13 16.06
N VAL A 96 9.31 -4.04 15.46
CA VAL A 96 8.71 -5.22 14.82
C VAL A 96 8.04 -6.09 15.88
N GLU A 97 6.76 -6.26 15.76
CA GLU A 97 6.06 -7.28 16.51
C GLU A 97 5.94 -8.55 15.67
N VAL A 98 6.46 -9.64 16.17
CA VAL A 98 6.26 -10.94 15.54
C VAL A 98 4.83 -11.39 15.85
N VAL A 99 3.97 -11.22 14.87
CA VAL A 99 2.60 -11.73 14.99
C VAL A 99 2.59 -13.18 14.54
N PRO A 100 2.38 -14.13 15.44
CA PRO A 100 2.34 -15.52 15.04
C PRO A 100 1.10 -15.81 14.19
N GLY A 101 1.34 -16.32 13.04
CA GLY A 101 0.32 -17.06 12.27
C GLY A 101 -0.71 -16.24 11.55
N ARG A 102 -1.49 -16.96 10.89
CA ARG A 102 -2.59 -16.64 10.07
C ARG A 102 -3.87 -16.49 10.82
N THR A 103 -3.95 -16.09 11.89
CA THR A 103 -5.22 -16.06 12.51
C THR A 103 -6.01 -14.98 11.87
N GLY A 104 -7.20 -15.24 11.52
CA GLY A 104 -8.14 -14.23 11.11
C GLY A 104 -8.17 -13.12 12.15
N LEU A 105 -7.09 -12.37 12.16
CA LEU A 105 -6.78 -11.38 13.17
C LEU A 105 -7.72 -10.23 12.99
N ARG A 106 -8.80 -10.30 13.70
CA ARG A 106 -9.75 -9.19 13.86
C ARG A 106 -9.23 -8.17 14.86
N ARG A 107 -7.91 -8.07 15.01
CA ARG A 107 -7.30 -7.09 15.90
C ARG A 107 -6.18 -6.36 15.19
N LEU A 108 -6.01 -5.11 15.56
CA LEU A 108 -4.91 -4.30 15.06
C LEU A 108 -3.58 -4.83 15.58
N PRO A 109 -2.50 -4.69 14.80
CA PRO A 109 -1.17 -4.96 15.30
C PRO A 109 -0.84 -3.99 16.42
N ARG A 110 -0.02 -4.42 17.36
CA ARG A 110 0.45 -3.57 18.45
C ARG A 110 1.33 -2.45 17.92
N ASP A 111 2.29 -2.83 17.07
CA ASP A 111 3.21 -1.91 16.39
C ASP A 111 3.10 -2.10 14.88
N TRP A 112 4.06 -2.75 14.29
CA TRP A 112 4.03 -3.13 12.89
C TRP A 112 4.65 -4.51 12.67
N TYR A 113 4.32 -5.13 11.55
CA TYR A 113 4.89 -6.43 11.17
C TYR A 113 4.99 -6.58 9.66
N TYR A 114 5.90 -7.46 9.23
CA TYR A 114 6.02 -7.82 7.83
C TYR A 114 5.02 -8.88 7.43
N PHE A 115 4.46 -8.73 6.25
CA PHE A 115 3.53 -9.70 5.70
C PHE A 115 3.76 -9.89 4.21
N LYS A 116 3.82 -11.15 3.77
CA LYS A 116 3.85 -11.50 2.33
C LYS A 116 2.49 -12.02 1.91
N THR A 117 1.95 -11.47 0.81
CA THR A 117 0.70 -11.95 0.21
C THR A 117 0.86 -13.38 -0.29
N ASN A 118 2.05 -13.69 -0.84
CA ASN A 118 2.44 -15.05 -1.20
C ASN A 118 3.97 -15.19 -1.10
N SER A 119 4.45 -16.42 -1.20
CA SER A 119 5.87 -16.73 -1.07
C SER A 119 6.76 -16.11 -2.16
N ARG A 120 6.19 -15.69 -3.27
CA ARG A 120 6.92 -15.10 -4.40
C ARG A 120 7.13 -13.59 -4.26
N GLN A 121 6.44 -12.97 -3.34
CA GLN A 121 6.61 -11.55 -3.08
C GLN A 121 8.00 -11.30 -2.50
N LYS A 122 8.83 -10.51 -3.18
CA LYS A 122 10.19 -10.22 -2.74
C LYS A 122 10.21 -9.31 -1.53
N ASP A 123 9.49 -8.22 -1.61
CA ASP A 123 9.39 -7.25 -0.53
C ASP A 123 8.05 -7.39 0.18
N PRO A 124 8.07 -7.72 1.47
CA PRO A 124 6.83 -7.89 2.22
C PRO A 124 6.13 -6.56 2.43
N TRP A 125 4.83 -6.64 2.61
CA TRP A 125 4.07 -5.52 3.14
C TRP A 125 4.50 -5.23 4.57
N ILE A 126 4.45 -3.98 4.94
CA ILE A 126 4.58 -3.51 6.32
C ILE A 126 3.18 -3.14 6.78
N ILE A 127 2.68 -3.85 7.77
CA ILE A 127 1.35 -3.63 8.32
C ILE A 127 1.49 -2.96 9.66
N SER A 128 0.92 -1.78 9.81
CA SER A 128 1.09 -0.97 11.01
C SER A 128 -0.23 -0.49 11.59
N ASN A 129 -0.22 -0.28 12.91
CA ASN A 129 -1.36 0.29 13.62
C ASN A 129 -1.48 1.79 13.40
N ARG A 130 -0.35 2.47 13.25
CA ARG A 130 -0.29 3.92 13.07
C ARG A 130 0.60 4.29 11.91
N ILE A 131 0.24 5.34 11.22
CA ILE A 131 1.02 5.86 10.10
C ILE A 131 0.98 7.39 10.09
N LEU A 132 2.09 7.99 9.75
CA LEU A 132 2.20 9.42 9.49
C LEU A 132 2.52 9.61 8.01
N ILE A 133 1.66 10.25 7.26
CA ILE A 133 1.92 10.58 5.86
C ILE A 133 2.68 11.90 5.85
N ARG A 134 3.93 11.86 5.42
CA ARG A 134 4.80 13.04 5.44
C ARG A 134 4.62 13.92 4.22
N ARG A 135 4.61 13.31 3.04
CA ARG A 135 4.53 14.04 1.78
C ARG A 135 4.19 13.14 0.60
N ILE A 136 3.66 13.73 -0.42
CA ILE A 136 3.45 13.09 -1.72
C ILE A 136 4.76 13.14 -2.49
N LEU A 137 5.17 12.02 -3.06
CA LEU A 137 6.36 11.94 -3.90
C LEU A 137 6.03 12.35 -5.34
N SER A 138 6.93 13.10 -5.95
CA SER A 138 6.91 13.34 -7.38
C SER A 138 7.27 12.05 -8.12
N ARG A 139 6.94 11.97 -9.39
CA ARG A 139 7.33 10.83 -10.23
C ARG A 139 8.85 10.64 -10.27
N ALA A 140 9.60 11.73 -10.37
CA ALA A 140 11.07 11.69 -10.37
C ALA A 140 11.63 11.14 -9.06
N GLU A 141 11.03 11.50 -7.93
CA GLU A 141 11.43 10.97 -6.63
C GLU A 141 11.16 9.47 -6.52
N VAL A 142 10.00 9.01 -7.00
CA VAL A 142 9.68 7.57 -7.03
C VAL A 142 10.70 6.80 -7.86
N GLU A 143 11.02 7.30 -9.05
CA GLU A 143 12.00 6.68 -9.94
C GLU A 143 13.40 6.61 -9.30
N GLU A 144 13.82 7.67 -8.66
CA GLU A 144 15.12 7.75 -7.99
C GLU A 144 15.22 6.77 -6.82
N ILE A 145 14.21 6.71 -5.98
CA ILE A 145 14.18 5.79 -4.84
C ILE A 145 14.18 4.33 -5.33
N CYS A 146 13.37 4.00 -6.31
CA CYS A 146 13.35 2.66 -6.90
C CYS A 146 14.70 2.29 -7.47
N LYS A 147 15.32 3.19 -8.23
CA LYS A 147 16.64 2.97 -8.83
C LYS A 147 17.71 2.72 -7.76
N ALA A 148 17.69 3.46 -6.68
CA ALA A 148 18.60 3.25 -5.56
C ALA A 148 18.48 1.87 -4.93
N HIS A 149 17.34 1.21 -5.09
CA HIS A 149 17.08 -0.15 -4.62
C HIS A 149 17.17 -1.21 -5.73
N GLY A 150 17.72 -0.85 -6.89
CA GLY A 150 17.87 -1.77 -8.02
C GLY A 150 16.57 -2.13 -8.73
N LEU A 151 15.57 -1.28 -8.61
CA LEU A 151 14.25 -1.48 -9.20
C LEU A 151 13.94 -0.42 -10.25
N ASN A 152 13.12 -0.79 -11.22
CA ASN A 152 12.48 0.16 -12.10
C ASN A 152 11.11 0.52 -11.52
N ALA A 153 10.82 1.81 -11.42
CA ALA A 153 9.52 2.25 -10.98
C ALA A 153 8.42 1.69 -11.89
N GLN A 154 7.29 1.36 -11.30
CA GLN A 154 6.13 0.93 -12.06
C GLN A 154 5.73 2.02 -13.07
N PRO A 155 5.54 1.70 -14.34
CA PRO A 155 5.14 2.70 -15.32
C PRO A 155 3.75 3.26 -15.02
N MET A 156 3.53 4.50 -15.42
CA MET A 156 2.24 5.15 -15.23
C MET A 156 1.24 4.72 -16.31
N GLU A 157 -0.02 4.63 -15.91
CA GLU A 157 -1.14 4.47 -16.84
C GLU A 157 -1.08 5.56 -17.90
N GLY A 158 -1.19 5.17 -19.17
CA GLY A 158 -1.03 6.08 -20.30
C GLY A 158 0.33 5.98 -20.99
N GLU A 159 1.28 5.27 -20.39
CA GLU A 159 2.61 5.01 -20.99
C GLU A 159 2.68 3.66 -21.72
N GLU A 160 1.54 2.98 -21.89
CA GLU A 160 1.47 1.61 -22.44
C GLU A 160 1.97 1.52 -23.88
N ASN A 161 2.04 2.63 -24.60
CA ASN A 161 2.48 2.67 -25.99
C ASN A 161 3.99 2.93 -26.15
N GLY A 162 4.77 2.77 -25.09
CA GLY A 162 6.23 2.87 -25.18
C GLY A 162 6.78 4.27 -25.38
N LYS A 163 6.03 5.24 -25.00
CA LYS A 163 6.48 6.65 -25.09
C LYS A 163 6.89 7.20 -23.73
#